data_f5c6ab8207e787369d4b3c887ff4da8a
#
_entry.id   f5c6ab8207e787369d4b3c887ff4da8a
#
_cell.length_a   1.000
_cell.length_b   1.000
_cell.length_c   1.000
_cell.angle_alpha   90.00
_cell.angle_beta   90.00
_cell.angle_gamma   90.00
#
_symmetry.space_group_name_H-M   'P 1'
#
loop_
_entity.id
_entity.type
_entity.pdbx_description
1 polymer ?
#
loop_
_entity_poly.entity_id
_entity_poly.type
_entity_poly.pdbx_seq_one_letter_code
_entity_poly.pdbx_strand_id
1 'polypeptide(L)'
;MEISKINGKPYHLKDVVRVEDQKQQKLYIKHDVYPLDMYTTTDILIDENTGDEVVKDKLIMVFSREESKSLYILWKNRELK
;
A
#
# COMPACT_ATOMS: atom_id res chain seq x y z
N MET A 1 14.97 -10.34 3.53
CA MET A 1 13.81 -10.93 2.82
C MET A 1 12.61 -10.89 3.74
N GLU A 2 11.48 -10.41 3.21
CA GLU A 2 10.22 -10.36 3.94
C GLU A 2 9.36 -11.55 3.59
N ILE A 3 8.49 -11.95 4.52
CA ILE A 3 7.54 -13.03 4.32
C ILE A 3 6.14 -12.43 4.25
N SER A 4 5.41 -12.75 3.17
CA SER A 4 4.05 -12.27 2.98
C SER A 4 3.10 -12.81 4.06
N LYS A 5 2.30 -11.93 4.63
CA LYS A 5 1.26 -12.31 5.59
C LYS A 5 0.03 -12.91 4.91
N ILE A 6 -0.09 -12.75 3.60
CA ILE A 6 -1.23 -13.27 2.83
C ILE A 6 -1.02 -14.75 2.47
N ASN A 7 0.17 -15.08 1.96
CA ASN A 7 0.42 -16.41 1.39
C ASN A 7 1.68 -17.10 1.90
N GLY A 8 2.42 -16.49 2.81
CA GLY A 8 3.64 -17.06 3.39
C GLY A 8 4.83 -17.13 2.44
N LYS A 9 4.73 -16.55 1.25
CA LYS A 9 5.84 -16.56 0.28
C LYS A 9 6.81 -15.41 0.54
N PRO A 10 8.12 -15.65 0.34
CA PRO A 10 9.11 -14.60 0.54
C PRO A 10 9.14 -13.62 -0.64
N TYR A 11 9.50 -12.37 -0.35
CA TYR A 11 9.75 -11.36 -1.37
C TYR A 11 10.88 -10.43 -0.91
N HIS A 12 11.54 -9.77 -1.86
CA HIS A 12 12.59 -8.79 -1.56
C HIS A 12 12.04 -7.37 -1.61
N LEU A 13 12.43 -6.54 -0.66
CA LEU A 13 11.96 -5.15 -0.58
C LEU A 13 12.32 -4.33 -1.83
N LYS A 14 13.43 -4.66 -2.47
CA LYS A 14 13.85 -3.96 -3.70
C LYS A 14 12.94 -4.22 -4.90
N ASP A 15 12.18 -5.33 -4.87
CA ASP A 15 11.34 -5.76 -5.99
C ASP A 15 9.88 -5.36 -5.83
N VAL A 16 9.56 -4.61 -4.78
CA VAL A 16 8.20 -4.25 -4.44
C VAL A 16 8.05 -2.75 -4.18
N VAL A 17 6.80 -2.30 -4.23
CA VAL A 17 6.42 -0.95 -3.82
C VAL A 17 5.34 -1.05 -2.75
N ARG A 18 5.38 -0.15 -1.78
CA ARG A 18 4.36 -0.03 -0.74
C ARG A 18 3.37 1.04 -1.16
N VAL A 19 2.10 0.71 -1.08
CA VAL A 19 1.02 1.62 -1.44
C VAL A 19 0.14 1.84 -0.22
N GLU A 20 0.06 3.09 0.23
CA GLU A 20 -0.77 3.49 1.36
C GLU A 20 -2.09 4.13 0.93
N ASP A 21 -2.14 4.73 -0.26
CA ASP A 21 -3.32 5.40 -0.77
C ASP A 21 -4.39 4.40 -1.14
N GLN A 22 -5.58 4.53 -0.50
CA GLN A 22 -6.68 3.59 -0.72
C GLN A 22 -7.20 3.60 -2.15
N LYS A 23 -7.25 4.76 -2.78
CA LYS A 23 -7.71 4.87 -4.16
C LYS A 23 -6.74 4.17 -5.12
N GLN A 24 -5.44 4.37 -4.90
CA GLN A 24 -4.40 3.69 -5.67
C GLN A 24 -4.48 2.17 -5.49
N GLN A 25 -4.65 1.70 -4.26
CA GLN A 25 -4.83 0.28 -3.97
C GLN A 25 -5.99 -0.32 -4.75
N LYS A 26 -7.15 0.35 -4.70
CA LYS A 26 -8.36 -0.11 -5.40
C LYS A 26 -8.19 -0.13 -6.91
N LEU A 27 -7.53 0.89 -7.47
CA LEU A 27 -7.30 0.97 -8.90
C LEU A 27 -6.33 -0.11 -9.38
N TYR A 28 -5.30 -0.42 -8.62
CA TYR A 28 -4.38 -1.50 -8.97
C TYR A 28 -5.12 -2.84 -9.03
N ILE A 29 -5.94 -3.13 -8.03
CA ILE A 29 -6.74 -4.36 -8.00
C ILE A 29 -7.74 -4.39 -9.16
N LYS A 30 -8.36 -3.26 -9.46
CA LYS A 30 -9.28 -3.12 -10.58
C LYS A 30 -8.63 -3.49 -11.92
N HIS A 31 -7.33 -3.23 -12.05
CA HIS A 31 -6.55 -3.57 -13.24
C HIS A 31 -5.82 -4.91 -13.12
N ASP A 32 -6.29 -5.77 -12.23
CA ASP A 32 -5.80 -7.14 -12.04
C ASP A 32 -4.35 -7.23 -11.54
N VAL A 33 -3.86 -6.19 -10.87
CA VAL A 33 -2.59 -6.23 -10.16
C VAL A 33 -2.91 -6.40 -8.68
N TYR A 34 -2.56 -7.57 -8.14
CA TYR A 34 -2.90 -7.95 -6.77
C TYR A 34 -1.69 -7.83 -5.84
N PRO A 35 -1.92 -7.50 -4.56
CA PRO A 35 -0.81 -7.33 -3.64
C PRO A 35 -0.13 -8.67 -3.30
N LEU A 36 1.19 -8.60 -3.14
CA LEU A 36 1.99 -9.72 -2.65
C LEU A 36 1.89 -9.85 -1.13
N ASP A 37 1.60 -8.75 -0.45
CA ASP A 37 1.48 -8.68 0.99
C ASP A 37 0.51 -7.56 1.38
N MET A 38 -0.11 -7.70 2.55
CA MET A 38 -0.95 -6.66 3.17
C MET A 38 -0.71 -6.68 4.66
N TYR A 39 -0.63 -5.50 5.24
CA TYR A 39 -0.52 -5.36 6.69
C TYR A 39 -1.02 -3.98 7.11
N THR A 40 -1.27 -3.81 8.38
CA THR A 40 -1.66 -2.52 8.93
C THR A 40 -0.51 -1.92 9.73
N THR A 41 -0.44 -0.59 9.69
CA THR A 41 0.44 0.18 10.57
C THR A 41 -0.42 1.12 11.39
N THR A 42 0.06 1.45 12.58
CA THR A 42 -0.67 2.32 13.49
C THR A 42 0.10 3.62 13.68
N ASP A 43 -0.56 4.74 13.36
CA ASP A 43 -0.04 6.08 13.64
C ASP A 43 -0.76 6.66 14.86
N ILE A 44 0.01 7.21 15.80
CA ILE A 44 -0.54 7.92 16.95
C ILE A 44 -0.34 9.41 16.70
N LEU A 45 -1.46 10.13 16.60
CA LEU A 45 -1.47 11.58 16.38
C LEU A 45 -2.04 12.25 17.62
N ILE A 46 -1.61 13.47 17.88
CA ILE A 46 -2.15 14.28 18.97
C ILE A 46 -3.13 15.28 18.38
N ASP A 47 -4.36 15.25 18.87
CA ASP A 47 -5.38 16.24 18.50
C ASP A 47 -5.01 17.58 19.17
N GLU A 48 -4.71 18.59 18.35
CA GLU A 48 -4.29 19.90 18.84
C GLU A 48 -5.39 20.63 19.61
N ASN A 49 -6.66 20.29 19.37
CA ASN A 49 -7.81 20.94 20.00
C ASN A 49 -8.09 20.38 21.40
N THR A 50 -7.89 19.09 21.60
CA THR A 50 -8.23 18.40 22.86
C THR A 50 -7.02 17.92 23.61
N GLY A 51 -5.86 17.79 22.95
CA GLY A 51 -4.65 17.20 23.51
C GLY A 51 -4.71 15.68 23.64
N ASP A 52 -5.78 15.06 23.16
CA ASP A 52 -5.95 13.61 23.20
C ASP A 52 -5.16 12.91 22.10
N GLU A 53 -4.77 11.67 22.36
CA GLU A 53 -4.14 10.84 21.37
C GLU A 53 -5.22 10.26 20.43
N VAL A 54 -4.97 10.38 19.12
CA VAL A 54 -5.82 9.77 18.10
C VAL A 54 -5.03 8.66 17.43
N VAL A 55 -5.56 7.45 17.47
CA VAL A 55 -4.94 6.29 16.84
C VAL A 55 -5.55 6.08 15.47
N LYS A 56 -4.70 6.07 14.44
CA LYS A 56 -5.13 5.79 13.06
C LYS A 56 -4.41 4.58 12.53
N ASP A 57 -5.18 3.61 12.08
CA ASP A 57 -4.65 2.45 11.39
C ASP A 57 -4.66 2.69 9.88
N LYS A 58 -3.55 2.34 9.23
CA LYS A 58 -3.41 2.42 7.78
C LYS A 58 -3.22 1.03 7.22
N LEU A 59 -3.91 0.74 6.12
CA LEU A 59 -3.69 -0.48 5.37
C LEU A 59 -2.58 -0.25 4.35
N ILE A 60 -1.52 -1.05 4.46
CA ILE A 60 -0.42 -1.03 3.51
C ILE A 60 -0.56 -2.25 2.60
N MET A 61 -0.54 -2.01 1.29
CA MET A 61 -0.47 -3.06 0.29
C MET A 61 0.89 -3.02 -0.40
N VAL A 62 1.50 -4.19 -0.55
CA VAL A 62 2.79 -4.35 -1.20
C VAL A 62 2.57 -4.98 -2.55
N PHE A 63 2.96 -4.29 -3.62
CA PHE A 63 2.79 -4.78 -4.99
C PHE A 63 4.13 -5.05 -5.65
N SER A 64 4.16 -5.99 -6.61
CA SER A 64 5.31 -6.18 -7.45
C SER A 64 5.63 -4.89 -8.19
N ARG A 65 6.88 -4.42 -8.09
CA ARG A 65 7.32 -3.22 -8.80
C ARG A 65 7.17 -3.37 -10.30
N GLU A 66 7.53 -4.54 -10.82
CA GLU A 66 7.44 -4.83 -12.24
C GLU A 66 5.99 -4.85 -12.73
N GLU A 67 5.11 -5.56 -12.02
CA GLU A 67 3.70 -5.67 -12.43
C GLU A 67 2.94 -4.34 -12.29
N SER A 68 3.30 -3.52 -11.31
CA SER A 68 2.59 -2.26 -11.06
C SER A 68 3.19 -1.06 -11.79
N LYS A 69 4.33 -1.22 -12.46
CA LYS A 69 5.08 -0.10 -13.05
C LYS A 69 4.24 0.74 -14.01
N SER A 70 3.54 0.11 -14.95
CA SER A 70 2.71 0.83 -15.92
C SER A 70 1.54 1.55 -15.23
N LEU A 71 0.93 0.93 -14.23
CA LEU A 71 -0.16 1.54 -13.47
C LEU A 71 0.35 2.71 -12.62
N TYR A 72 1.55 2.59 -12.06
CA TYR A 72 2.15 3.68 -11.29
C TYR A 72 2.37 4.93 -12.15
N ILE A 73 2.83 4.75 -13.38
CA ILE A 73 3.02 5.86 -14.32
C ILE A 73 1.68 6.55 -14.60
N LEU A 74 0.63 5.78 -14.86
CA LEU A 74 -0.72 6.32 -15.07
C LEU A 74 -1.24 7.02 -13.81
N TRP A 75 -1.02 6.44 -12.64
CA TRP A 75 -1.41 7.04 -11.36
C TRP A 75 -0.72 8.38 -11.15
N LYS A 76 0.60 8.42 -11.35
CA LYS A 76 1.40 9.64 -11.20
C LYS A 76 0.92 10.76 -12.12
N ASN A 77 0.50 10.42 -13.35
CA ASN A 77 -0.02 11.35 -14.33
C ASN A 77 -1.52 11.62 -14.19
N ARG A 78 -2.17 11.05 -13.16
CA ARG A 78 -3.61 11.17 -12.91
C ARG A 78 -4.47 10.61 -14.04
N GLU A 79 -3.96 9.61 -14.74
CA GLU A 79 -4.64 8.96 -15.86
C GLU A 79 -5.21 7.59 -15.51
N LEU A 80 -4.86 7.07 -14.33
CA LEU A 80 -5.34 5.75 -13.87
C LEU A 80 -6.79 5.84 -13.40
N LYS A 81 -7.65 5.03 -14.01
CA LYS A 81 -9.09 5.00 -13.73
C LYS A 81 -9.60 3.59 -13.52
#